data_d1460f3168597d0d4596ab30b6f970aa
#
_entry.id   d1460f3168597d0d4596ab30b6f970aa
#
_cell.length_a   1.000
_cell.length_b   1.000
_cell.length_c   1.000
_cell.angle_alpha   90.00
_cell.angle_beta   90.00
_cell.angle_gamma   90.00
#
_symmetry.space_group_name_H-M   'P 1'
#
loop_
_entity.id
_entity.type
_entity.pdbx_description
1 polymer ?
#
loop_
_entity_poly.entity_id
_entity_poly.type
_entity_poly.pdbx_seq_one_letter_code
_entity_poly.pdbx_strand_id
1 'polypeptide(L)'
;MIDSLQPELAPIVLFTYNRPRHTEQTLNALMQNKLASESTLYIYCDGPKKNASKADLEKIQNVRKIIKKENWCKTVKIIESVKNQGLATSIRTGVTDIVKKHGKVIVMEDDLLTSSAFLTYMNKALNYYETRKSVFSISAYCLPPNKFQIPDDYNYDVF
;
A
#
# COMPACT_ATOMS: atom_id res chain seq x y z
N MET A 1 -6.90 32.31 16.15
CA MET A 1 -6.14 31.03 16.20
C MET A 1 -6.55 30.28 14.96
N ILE A 2 -5.67 30.20 13.97
CA ILE A 2 -5.88 29.39 12.75
C ILE A 2 -5.61 27.96 13.21
N ASP A 3 -6.68 27.19 13.39
CA ASP A 3 -6.61 25.77 13.64
C ASP A 3 -5.86 25.16 12.44
N SER A 4 -4.60 24.79 12.65
CA SER A 4 -3.79 24.14 11.62
C SER A 4 -4.36 22.74 11.41
N LEU A 5 -5.36 22.63 10.55
CA LEU A 5 -5.84 21.34 10.06
C LEU A 5 -4.63 20.58 9.53
N GLN A 6 -4.18 19.61 10.29
CA GLN A 6 -3.15 18.67 9.83
C GLN A 6 -3.68 18.06 8.52
N PRO A 7 -2.90 18.09 7.43
CA PRO A 7 -3.38 17.56 6.15
C PRO A 7 -3.80 16.10 6.33
N GLU A 8 -4.98 15.77 5.83
CA GLU A 8 -5.53 14.41 5.94
C GLU A 8 -4.55 13.40 5.31
N LEU A 9 -4.25 12.33 6.05
CA LEU A 9 -3.36 11.27 5.56
C LEU A 9 -3.99 10.57 4.36
N ALA A 10 -3.18 10.32 3.34
CA ALA A 10 -3.61 9.54 2.18
C ALA A 10 -3.97 8.12 2.62
N PRO A 11 -5.13 7.58 2.19
CA PRO A 11 -5.47 6.19 2.44
C PRO A 11 -4.49 5.26 1.72
N ILE A 12 -4.26 4.11 2.34
CA ILE A 12 -3.41 3.06 1.80
C ILE A 12 -4.31 2.01 1.14
N VAL A 13 -3.92 1.55 -0.04
CA VAL A 13 -4.56 0.41 -0.71
C VAL A 13 -3.54 -0.70 -0.87
N LEU A 14 -3.83 -1.88 -0.33
CA LEU A 14 -3.01 -3.08 -0.47
C LEU A 14 -3.75 -4.10 -1.32
N PHE A 15 -3.11 -4.59 -2.38
CA PHE A 15 -3.62 -5.66 -3.22
C PHE A 15 -2.99 -7.00 -2.83
N THR A 16 -3.83 -8.02 -2.58
CA THR A 16 -3.41 -9.35 -2.15
C THR A 16 -4.11 -10.44 -2.95
N TYR A 17 -3.50 -11.64 -3.04
CA TYR A 17 -4.11 -12.77 -3.74
C TYR A 17 -3.85 -14.12 -3.03
N ASN A 18 -2.73 -14.79 -3.33
CA ASN A 18 -2.42 -16.15 -2.85
C ASN A 18 -1.00 -16.32 -2.30
N ARG A 19 -0.43 -15.25 -1.71
CA ARG A 19 0.92 -15.21 -1.15
C ARG A 19 0.89 -14.95 0.36
N PRO A 20 0.45 -15.90 1.20
CA PRO A 20 0.20 -15.65 2.62
C PRO A 20 1.44 -15.13 3.36
N ARG A 21 2.63 -15.72 3.11
CA ARG A 21 3.87 -15.30 3.76
C ARG A 21 4.25 -13.84 3.40
N HIS A 22 4.17 -13.48 2.12
CA HIS A 22 4.49 -12.13 1.67
C HIS A 22 3.47 -11.13 2.24
N THR A 23 2.17 -11.44 2.14
CA THR A 23 1.11 -10.60 2.72
C THR A 23 1.34 -10.32 4.21
N GLU A 24 1.70 -11.34 5.00
CA GLU A 24 1.98 -11.16 6.43
C GLU A 24 3.22 -10.29 6.66
N GLN A 25 4.29 -10.49 5.89
CA GLN A 25 5.51 -9.67 5.98
C GLN A 25 5.24 -8.21 5.61
N THR A 26 4.50 -7.96 4.53
CA THR A 26 4.10 -6.61 4.10
C THR A 26 3.26 -5.91 5.16
N LEU A 27 2.26 -6.57 5.71
CA LEU A 27 1.40 -6.01 6.76
C LEU A 27 2.16 -5.74 8.06
N ASN A 28 3.06 -6.63 8.47
CA ASN A 28 3.91 -6.42 9.64
C ASN A 28 4.85 -5.21 9.43
N ALA A 29 5.46 -5.07 8.25
CA ALA A 29 6.31 -3.92 7.93
C ALA A 29 5.49 -2.62 7.90
N LEU A 30 4.27 -2.64 7.35
CA LEU A 30 3.38 -1.49 7.33
C LEU A 30 2.97 -1.07 8.76
N MET A 31 2.63 -2.01 9.62
CA MET A 31 2.24 -1.75 11.01
C MET A 31 3.35 -1.08 11.82
N GLN A 32 4.62 -1.28 11.47
CA GLN A 32 5.77 -0.62 12.09
C GLN A 32 6.00 0.83 11.64
N ASN A 33 5.20 1.33 10.70
CA ASN A 33 5.31 2.71 10.25
C ASN A 33 4.76 3.70 11.28
N LYS A 34 5.44 4.85 11.43
CA LYS A 34 5.09 5.89 12.42
C LYS A 34 3.64 6.38 12.30
N LEU A 35 3.07 6.40 11.10
CA LEU A 35 1.70 6.87 10.84
C LEU A 35 0.68 5.73 10.67
N ALA A 36 1.05 4.47 10.87
CA ALA A 36 0.13 3.34 10.70
C ALA A 36 -1.10 3.45 11.63
N SER A 37 -0.88 3.83 12.91
CA SER A 37 -1.94 4.00 13.90
C SER A 37 -2.89 5.19 13.63
N GLU A 38 -2.61 6.00 12.62
CA GLU A 38 -3.43 7.13 12.21
C GLU A 38 -4.05 6.93 10.81
N SER A 39 -3.55 5.96 10.05
CA SER A 39 -3.89 5.72 8.64
C SER A 39 -5.11 4.83 8.46
N THR A 40 -5.78 5.00 7.32
CA THR A 40 -6.82 4.08 6.82
C THR A 40 -6.24 3.15 5.76
N LEU A 41 -6.41 1.84 5.95
CA LEU A 41 -5.98 0.79 5.05
C LEU A 41 -7.17 0.11 4.38
N TYR A 42 -7.18 0.06 3.05
CA TYR A 42 -8.08 -0.73 2.24
C TYR A 42 -7.33 -1.95 1.72
N ILE A 43 -7.81 -3.16 1.99
CA ILE A 43 -7.20 -4.40 1.51
C ILE A 43 -8.14 -5.02 0.48
N TYR A 44 -7.69 -5.04 -0.78
CA TYR A 44 -8.37 -5.75 -1.85
C TYR A 44 -7.77 -7.15 -1.97
N CYS A 45 -8.53 -8.16 -1.54
CA CYS A 45 -8.15 -9.57 -1.61
C CYS A 45 -8.87 -10.24 -2.78
N ASP A 46 -8.11 -10.59 -3.83
CA ASP A 46 -8.69 -11.20 -5.03
C ASP A 46 -9.20 -12.63 -4.76
N GLY A 47 -10.14 -13.06 -5.57
CA GLY A 47 -10.77 -14.36 -5.46
C GLY A 47 -10.06 -15.46 -6.26
N PRO A 48 -10.47 -16.73 -6.12
CA PRO A 48 -9.88 -17.85 -6.83
C PRO A 48 -10.16 -17.79 -8.33
N LYS A 49 -9.20 -18.23 -9.13
CA LYS A 49 -9.39 -18.51 -10.56
C LYS A 49 -10.39 -19.67 -10.73
N LYS A 50 -11.07 -19.72 -11.87
CA LYS A 50 -12.08 -20.76 -12.17
C LYS A 50 -11.53 -22.19 -11.97
N ASN A 51 -10.27 -22.42 -12.34
CA ASN A 51 -9.58 -23.70 -12.24
C ASN A 51 -8.48 -23.68 -11.17
N ALA A 52 -8.70 -22.99 -10.05
CA ALA A 52 -7.73 -22.93 -8.95
C ALA A 52 -7.52 -24.33 -8.34
N SER A 53 -6.26 -24.70 -8.12
CA SER A 53 -5.90 -25.93 -7.42
C SER A 53 -6.33 -25.87 -5.94
N LYS A 54 -6.42 -27.03 -5.28
CA LYS A 54 -6.66 -27.09 -3.83
C LYS A 54 -5.60 -26.27 -3.06
N ALA A 55 -4.34 -26.37 -3.46
CA ALA A 55 -3.26 -25.61 -2.85
C ALA A 55 -3.42 -24.08 -3.02
N ASP A 56 -3.90 -23.61 -4.18
CA ASP A 56 -4.18 -22.19 -4.37
C ASP A 56 -5.37 -21.72 -3.54
N LEU A 57 -6.43 -22.52 -3.45
CA LEU A 57 -7.58 -22.23 -2.58
C LEU A 57 -7.14 -22.10 -1.11
N GLU A 58 -6.29 -23.01 -0.63
CA GLU A 58 -5.75 -22.96 0.73
C GLU A 58 -4.91 -21.70 0.96
N LYS A 59 -4.03 -21.33 0.01
CA LYS A 59 -3.25 -20.09 0.09
C LYS A 59 -4.14 -18.86 0.17
N ILE A 60 -5.19 -18.77 -0.66
CA ILE A 60 -6.15 -17.66 -0.63
C ILE A 60 -6.86 -17.60 0.73
N GLN A 61 -7.30 -18.74 1.25
CA GLN A 61 -7.93 -18.79 2.58
C GLN A 61 -6.96 -18.34 3.68
N ASN A 62 -5.68 -18.70 3.59
CA ASN A 62 -4.67 -18.26 4.54
C ASN A 62 -4.42 -16.75 4.44
N VAL A 63 -4.36 -16.16 3.23
CA VAL A 63 -4.31 -14.70 3.06
C VAL A 63 -5.52 -14.04 3.73
N ARG A 64 -6.73 -14.56 3.51
CA ARG A 64 -7.96 -14.02 4.12
C ARG A 64 -7.98 -14.11 5.66
N LYS A 65 -7.34 -15.11 6.24
CA LYS A 65 -7.14 -15.19 7.69
C LYS A 65 -6.15 -14.15 8.17
N ILE A 66 -5.01 -14.00 7.49
CA ILE A 66 -3.95 -13.05 7.84
C ILE A 66 -4.47 -11.63 7.83
N ILE A 67 -5.14 -11.18 6.77
CA ILE A 67 -5.61 -9.80 6.65
C ILE A 67 -6.63 -9.41 7.73
N LYS A 68 -7.27 -10.39 8.38
CA LYS A 68 -8.25 -10.22 9.48
C LYS A 68 -7.65 -10.39 10.87
N LYS A 69 -6.37 -10.78 10.97
CA LYS A 69 -5.73 -11.20 12.24
C LYS A 69 -5.55 -10.04 13.21
N GLU A 70 -5.24 -8.86 12.69
CA GLU A 70 -4.81 -7.69 13.46
C GLU A 70 -5.49 -6.41 12.97
N ASN A 71 -5.44 -5.37 13.78
CA ASN A 71 -5.72 -4.00 13.35
C ASN A 71 -4.44 -3.38 12.79
N TRP A 72 -4.11 -3.73 11.54
CA TRP A 72 -2.88 -3.31 10.86
C TRP A 72 -2.66 -1.79 10.78
N CYS A 73 -3.75 -1.02 10.82
CA CYS A 73 -3.81 0.44 10.82
C CYS A 73 -4.96 0.91 11.71
N LYS A 74 -5.12 2.23 11.89
CA LYS A 74 -6.25 2.82 12.63
C LYS A 74 -7.60 2.30 12.18
N THR A 75 -7.78 2.22 10.87
CA THR A 75 -9.00 1.69 10.25
C THR A 75 -8.60 0.71 9.15
N VAL A 76 -9.16 -0.50 9.17
CA VAL A 76 -8.94 -1.51 8.14
C VAL A 76 -10.26 -1.85 7.46
N LYS A 77 -10.30 -1.72 6.14
CA LYS A 77 -11.45 -2.06 5.29
C LYS A 77 -11.05 -3.15 4.32
N ILE A 78 -11.66 -4.33 4.45
CA ILE A 78 -11.33 -5.51 3.66
C ILE A 78 -12.39 -5.71 2.58
N ILE A 79 -11.96 -5.82 1.33
CA ILE A 79 -12.77 -6.08 0.15
C ILE A 79 -12.34 -7.43 -0.44
N GLU A 80 -13.14 -8.47 -0.20
CA GLU A 80 -12.88 -9.81 -0.71
C GLU A 80 -13.69 -10.07 -1.98
N SER A 81 -12.99 -10.37 -3.07
CA SER A 81 -13.64 -10.79 -4.32
C SER A 81 -14.05 -12.27 -4.26
N VAL A 82 -15.25 -12.56 -4.76
CA VAL A 82 -15.74 -13.94 -4.83
C VAL A 82 -14.99 -14.77 -5.89
N LYS A 83 -14.63 -14.11 -7.00
CA LYS A 83 -13.91 -14.70 -8.14
C LYS A 83 -12.69 -13.83 -8.49
N ASN A 84 -11.73 -14.44 -9.17
CA ASN A 84 -10.53 -13.73 -9.61
C ASN A 84 -10.87 -12.62 -10.62
N GLN A 85 -10.47 -11.40 -10.31
CA GLN A 85 -10.58 -10.22 -11.16
C GLN A 85 -9.31 -10.01 -11.99
N GLY A 86 -8.21 -10.56 -11.54
CA GLY A 86 -6.87 -10.31 -12.06
C GLY A 86 -6.27 -9.01 -11.54
N LEU A 87 -4.95 -8.97 -11.42
CA LEU A 87 -4.20 -7.88 -10.79
C LEU A 87 -4.52 -6.52 -11.43
N ALA A 88 -4.43 -6.41 -12.75
CA ALA A 88 -4.65 -5.15 -13.46
C ALA A 88 -6.06 -4.57 -13.23
N THR A 89 -7.10 -5.42 -13.23
CA THR A 89 -8.48 -4.98 -12.95
C THR A 89 -8.63 -4.56 -11.49
N SER A 90 -8.11 -5.35 -10.57
CA SER A 90 -8.15 -5.06 -9.13
C SER A 90 -7.48 -3.72 -8.81
N ILE A 91 -6.27 -3.49 -9.33
CA ILE A 91 -5.55 -2.22 -9.15
C ILE A 91 -6.35 -1.07 -9.75
N ARG A 92 -6.75 -1.16 -11.02
CA ARG A 92 -7.48 -0.08 -11.68
C ARG A 92 -8.76 0.28 -10.94
N THR A 93 -9.56 -0.69 -10.55
CA THR A 93 -10.81 -0.46 -9.83
C THR A 93 -10.55 0.11 -8.44
N GLY A 94 -9.72 -0.56 -7.64
CA GLY A 94 -9.45 -0.15 -6.26
C GLY A 94 -8.82 1.23 -6.17
N VAL A 95 -7.81 1.52 -7.00
CA VAL A 95 -7.18 2.86 -7.04
C VAL A 95 -8.18 3.92 -7.50
N THR A 96 -8.95 3.66 -8.56
CA THR A 96 -9.96 4.62 -9.05
C THR A 96 -11.00 4.95 -7.98
N ASP A 97 -11.52 3.94 -7.29
CA ASP A 97 -12.52 4.14 -6.25
C ASP A 97 -12.00 4.98 -5.08
N ILE A 98 -10.77 4.72 -4.66
CA ILE A 98 -10.17 5.44 -3.53
C ILE A 98 -9.75 6.86 -3.95
N VAL A 99 -9.17 7.05 -5.12
CA VAL A 99 -8.81 8.40 -5.61
C VAL A 99 -10.06 9.26 -5.81
N LYS A 100 -11.14 8.72 -6.37
CA LYS A 100 -12.42 9.45 -6.50
C LYS A 100 -12.97 9.92 -5.16
N LYS A 101 -12.75 9.14 -4.11
CA LYS A 101 -13.27 9.41 -2.77
C LYS A 101 -12.38 10.35 -1.94
N HIS A 102 -11.06 10.24 -2.10
CA HIS A 102 -10.08 10.87 -1.22
C HIS A 102 -9.09 11.80 -1.94
N GLY A 103 -9.14 11.87 -3.27
CA GLY A 103 -8.24 12.70 -4.08
C GLY A 103 -6.82 12.16 -4.25
N LYS A 104 -6.36 11.33 -3.32
CA LYS A 104 -4.99 10.76 -3.30
C LYS A 104 -5.00 9.35 -2.71
N VAL A 105 -3.95 8.56 -2.96
CA VAL A 105 -3.83 7.19 -2.47
C VAL A 105 -2.37 6.75 -2.42
N ILE A 106 -2.02 5.92 -1.45
CA ILE A 106 -0.75 5.18 -1.39
C ILE A 106 -1.05 3.74 -1.82
N VAL A 107 -0.42 3.28 -2.91
CA VAL A 107 -0.68 1.95 -3.49
C VAL A 107 0.44 0.99 -3.10
N MET A 108 0.06 -0.18 -2.61
CA MET A 108 0.97 -1.26 -2.21
C MET A 108 0.54 -2.61 -2.80
N GLU A 109 1.53 -3.45 -3.06
CA GLU A 109 1.35 -4.88 -3.39
C GLU A 109 1.85 -5.77 -2.23
N ASP A 110 1.47 -7.05 -2.26
CA ASP A 110 1.67 -7.99 -1.14
C ASP A 110 3.10 -8.50 -0.98
N ASP A 111 4.06 -7.98 -1.74
CA ASP A 111 5.50 -8.32 -1.69
C ASP A 111 6.42 -7.13 -1.38
N LEU A 112 5.85 -6.01 -0.93
CA LEU A 112 6.61 -4.82 -0.59
C LEU A 112 6.95 -4.78 0.91
N LEU A 113 8.22 -4.56 1.23
CA LEU A 113 8.69 -4.33 2.60
C LEU A 113 8.99 -2.84 2.79
N THR A 114 8.20 -2.18 3.61
CA THR A 114 8.34 -0.76 3.88
C THR A 114 9.28 -0.48 5.04
N SER A 115 10.04 0.61 4.96
CA SER A 115 10.74 1.17 6.13
C SER A 115 9.75 1.82 7.10
N SER A 116 10.13 2.03 8.33
CA SER A 116 9.30 2.72 9.34
C SER A 116 8.95 4.17 8.99
N ALA A 117 9.67 4.79 8.05
CA ALA A 117 9.46 6.15 7.57
C ALA A 117 8.62 6.24 6.29
N PHE A 118 8.27 5.11 5.65
CA PHE A 118 7.60 5.08 4.36
C PHE A 118 6.31 5.91 4.31
N LEU A 119 5.40 5.74 5.26
CA LEU A 119 4.14 6.51 5.28
C LEU A 119 4.38 8.00 5.51
N THR A 120 5.38 8.36 6.32
CA THR A 120 5.77 9.76 6.53
C THR A 120 6.27 10.39 5.24
N TYR A 121 7.16 9.69 4.51
CA TYR A 121 7.67 10.12 3.22
C TYR A 121 6.53 10.28 2.20
N MET A 122 5.71 9.26 2.00
CA MET A 122 4.64 9.28 1.00
C MET A 122 3.64 10.40 1.26
N ASN A 123 3.22 10.61 2.51
CA ASN A 123 2.29 11.69 2.83
C ASN A 123 2.90 13.09 2.63
N LYS A 124 4.17 13.29 3.03
CA LYS A 124 4.87 14.55 2.78
C LYS A 124 5.02 14.83 1.28
N ALA A 125 5.43 13.83 0.51
CA ALA A 125 5.60 13.96 -0.94
C ALA A 125 4.26 14.22 -1.64
N LEU A 126 3.19 13.49 -1.32
CA LEU A 126 1.86 13.72 -1.87
C LEU A 126 1.35 15.15 -1.58
N ASN A 127 1.51 15.64 -0.37
CA ASN A 127 1.11 17.01 0.00
C ASN A 127 1.98 18.06 -0.70
N TYR A 128 3.30 17.86 -0.80
CA TYR A 128 4.19 18.79 -1.47
C TYR A 128 3.90 18.93 -2.97
N TYR A 129 3.56 17.84 -3.63
CA TYR A 129 3.27 17.82 -5.07
C TYR A 129 1.77 17.98 -5.41
N GLU A 130 0.88 18.14 -4.45
CA GLU A 130 -0.57 18.16 -4.65
C GLU A 130 -1.03 19.18 -5.71
N THR A 131 -0.40 20.33 -5.77
CA THR A 131 -0.75 21.41 -6.73
C THR A 131 0.06 21.35 -8.03
N ARG A 132 1.04 20.46 -8.14
CA ARG A 132 1.92 20.37 -9.31
C ARG A 132 1.36 19.43 -10.37
N LYS A 133 0.64 20.00 -11.33
CA LYS A 133 -0.02 19.24 -12.43
C LYS A 133 0.92 18.40 -13.30
N SER A 134 2.22 18.68 -13.30
CA SER A 134 3.24 17.91 -14.02
C SER A 134 3.64 16.60 -13.30
N VAL A 135 3.28 16.43 -12.03
CA VAL A 135 3.58 15.23 -11.23
C VAL A 135 2.34 14.37 -11.16
N PHE A 136 2.37 13.23 -11.83
CA PHE A 136 1.27 12.27 -11.86
C PHE A 136 1.36 11.23 -10.76
N SER A 137 2.56 10.76 -10.44
CA SER A 137 2.79 9.74 -9.42
C SER A 137 4.14 9.93 -8.73
N ILE A 138 4.27 9.36 -7.55
CA ILE A 138 5.47 9.38 -6.72
C ILE A 138 5.82 7.94 -6.39
N SER A 139 7.09 7.56 -6.53
CA SER A 139 7.59 6.25 -6.16
C SER A 139 8.46 6.35 -4.91
N ALA A 140 8.33 5.38 -4.02
CA ALA A 140 9.19 5.23 -2.84
C ALA A 140 10.15 4.03 -2.98
N TYR A 141 10.35 3.52 -4.18
CA TYR A 141 11.28 2.43 -4.41
C TYR A 141 12.72 2.94 -4.32
N CYS A 142 13.52 2.29 -3.49
CA CYS A 142 14.94 2.52 -3.39
C CYS A 142 15.70 1.23 -3.64
N LEU A 143 16.75 1.29 -4.48
CA LEU A 143 17.67 0.17 -4.67
C LEU A 143 18.41 -0.12 -3.35
N PRO A 144 18.68 -1.41 -3.03
CA PRO A 144 19.49 -1.74 -1.87
C PRO A 144 20.85 -1.03 -1.92
N PRO A 145 21.33 -0.45 -0.80
CA PRO A 145 22.59 0.33 -0.77
C PRO A 145 23.82 -0.44 -1.28
N ASN A 146 23.82 -1.76 -1.19
CA ASN A 146 24.91 -2.60 -1.70
C ASN A 146 24.91 -2.77 -3.23
N LYS A 147 23.88 -2.30 -3.92
CA LYS A 147 23.76 -2.35 -5.39
C LYS A 147 23.88 -0.99 -6.04
N PHE A 148 23.89 0.09 -5.27
CA PHE A 148 23.94 1.44 -5.77
C PHE A 148 24.77 2.30 -4.82
N GLN A 149 25.92 2.81 -5.30
CA GLN A 149 26.68 3.84 -4.62
C GLN A 149 26.24 5.18 -5.18
N ILE A 150 25.69 6.03 -4.31
CA ILE A 150 25.41 7.43 -4.66
C ILE A 150 26.75 8.14 -4.71
N PRO A 151 27.16 8.80 -5.82
CA PRO A 151 28.36 9.59 -5.87
C PRO A 151 28.36 10.67 -4.76
N ASP A 152 29.52 10.91 -4.14
CA ASP A 152 29.64 11.85 -3.01
C ASP A 152 29.27 13.30 -3.35
N ASP A 153 29.28 13.65 -4.66
CA ASP A 153 28.90 14.95 -5.20
C ASP A 153 27.41 15.06 -5.60
N TYR A 154 26.62 14.06 -5.30
CA TYR A 154 25.20 14.01 -5.64
C TYR A 154 24.39 14.78 -4.60
N ASN A 155 24.02 16.01 -4.95
CA ASN A 155 23.23 16.93 -4.11
C ASN A 155 21.72 16.81 -4.34
N TYR A 156 21.18 15.62 -4.46
CA TYR A 156 19.73 15.42 -4.48
C TYR A 156 19.30 14.71 -3.21
N ASP A 157 18.21 15.18 -2.61
CA ASP A 157 17.45 14.34 -1.73
C ASP A 157 16.86 13.22 -2.59
N VAL A 158 17.52 12.06 -2.60
CA VAL A 158 16.97 10.87 -3.24
C VAL A 158 15.84 10.39 -2.37
N PHE A 159 14.65 10.62 -2.84
CA PHE A 159 13.42 10.19 -2.22
C PHE A 159 13.06 8.78 -2.65
#